data_9f47219b298208fc9223f9f50fce79f4
#
_entry.id   9f47219b298208fc9223f9f50fce79f4
#
_cell.length_a   1.000
_cell.length_b   1.000
_cell.length_c   1.000
_cell.angle_alpha   90.00
_cell.angle_beta   90.00
_cell.angle_gamma   90.00
#
_symmetry.space_group_name_H-M   'P 1'
#
loop_
_entity.id
_entity.type
_entity.pdbx_description
1 polymer ?
#
loop_
_entity_poly.entity_id
_entity_poly.type
_entity_poly.pdbx_seq_one_letter_code
_entity_poly.pdbx_strand_id
1 'polypeptide(L)'
;MAVKSNVQAPVVFGDPNRFVREGGEAEKEVFAKLAKDNLETGNDSLRFLHNIAVTADRSSEFVRTACAEYRTKMDYGYGEVGTDLKRVTALIQAKAPTRIFYLNFGSFDTHVSQSGQHNGLFDRLGDAVFGFLRDLKRIGREDDVAVLAFTEFGRRVKENASFGTDHGVASPMFVFGSKVKGGFYGKHPSLTDLDVGDLKMTTDFRSVYATMLKEWMGFEDTRTILKGDHPTLGVFS
;
A
#
# COMPACT_ATOMS: atom_id res chain seq x y z
N MET A 1 7.66 11.04 2.54
CA MET A 1 6.62 10.55 1.61
C MET A 1 7.03 9.16 1.17
N ALA A 2 6.21 8.15 1.43
CA ALA A 2 6.52 6.73 1.17
C ALA A 2 6.56 6.38 -0.33
N VAL A 3 5.87 7.16 -1.15
CA VAL A 3 5.86 7.02 -2.61
C VAL A 3 6.37 8.28 -3.27
N LYS A 4 7.46 8.16 -4.02
CA LYS A 4 8.04 9.24 -4.82
C LYS A 4 8.51 8.68 -6.15
N SER A 5 8.17 9.34 -7.24
CA SER A 5 8.65 9.01 -8.57
C SER A 5 9.22 10.25 -9.24
N ASN A 6 10.29 10.07 -10.02
CA ASN A 6 10.88 11.12 -10.84
C ASN A 6 10.23 11.19 -12.24
N VAL A 7 9.41 10.19 -12.58
CA VAL A 7 8.79 10.06 -13.90
C VAL A 7 7.30 10.39 -13.85
N GLN A 8 6.61 9.97 -12.81
CA GLN A 8 5.17 10.19 -12.66
C GLN A 8 4.85 10.55 -11.21
N ALA A 9 4.08 11.61 -11.01
CA ALA A 9 3.61 12.00 -9.68
C ALA A 9 2.62 10.95 -9.14
N PRO A 10 2.81 10.46 -7.90
CA PRO A 10 1.82 9.60 -7.28
C PRO A 10 0.53 10.36 -6.97
N VAL A 11 -0.60 9.71 -7.14
CA VAL A 11 -1.89 10.24 -6.68
C VAL A 11 -2.07 9.86 -5.21
N VAL A 12 -2.25 10.85 -4.35
CA VAL A 12 -2.39 10.68 -2.89
C VAL A 12 -3.71 11.32 -2.46
N PHE A 13 -4.56 10.55 -1.82
CA PHE A 13 -5.83 11.05 -1.27
C PHE A 13 -6.23 10.24 -0.02
N GLY A 14 -6.95 10.87 0.90
CA GLY A 14 -7.58 10.21 2.02
C GLY A 14 -9.06 9.92 1.72
N ASP A 15 -9.89 10.96 1.62
CA ASP A 15 -11.29 10.84 1.24
C ASP A 15 -11.48 11.21 -0.23
N PRO A 16 -11.98 10.29 -1.09
CA PRO A 16 -12.26 10.60 -2.49
C PRO A 16 -13.16 11.81 -2.69
N ASN A 17 -14.16 12.03 -1.82
CA ASN A 17 -15.09 13.16 -1.92
C ASN A 17 -14.40 14.50 -1.66
N ARG A 18 -13.32 14.51 -0.90
CA ARG A 18 -12.48 15.68 -0.62
C ARG A 18 -11.30 15.81 -1.58
N PHE A 19 -11.13 14.86 -2.48
CA PHE A 19 -10.10 14.92 -3.52
C PHE A 19 -10.58 15.81 -4.66
N VAL A 20 -10.75 17.08 -4.34
CA VAL A 20 -11.16 18.15 -5.24
C VAL A 20 -10.21 19.32 -5.07
N ARG A 21 -10.06 20.12 -6.13
CA ARG A 21 -9.36 21.39 -6.01
C ARG A 21 -10.22 22.35 -5.15
N GLU A 22 -9.66 22.85 -4.08
CA GLU A 22 -10.22 23.95 -3.31
C GLU A 22 -10.00 25.28 -4.09
N GLY A 23 -10.98 26.18 -4.06
CA GLY A 23 -10.93 27.48 -4.72
C GLY A 23 -12.32 27.97 -5.10
N GLY A 24 -12.42 29.27 -5.41
CA GLY A 24 -13.66 29.88 -5.91
C GLY A 24 -14.03 29.41 -7.31
N GLU A 25 -15.29 29.59 -7.72
CA GLU A 25 -15.76 29.14 -9.05
C GLU A 25 -14.95 29.76 -10.20
N ALA A 26 -14.55 31.02 -10.10
CA ALA A 26 -13.72 31.70 -11.09
C ALA A 26 -12.33 31.04 -11.23
N GLU A 27 -11.72 30.64 -10.11
CA GLU A 27 -10.43 29.94 -10.10
C GLU A 27 -10.55 28.53 -10.70
N LYS A 28 -11.64 27.82 -10.40
CA LYS A 28 -11.93 26.51 -10.99
C LYS A 28 -12.13 26.60 -12.48
N GLU A 29 -12.83 27.64 -12.96
CA GLU A 29 -13.07 27.89 -14.40
C GLU A 29 -11.77 28.18 -15.16
N VAL A 30 -10.92 29.05 -14.61
CA VAL A 30 -9.59 29.35 -15.19
C VAL A 30 -8.74 28.09 -15.24
N PHE A 31 -8.73 27.30 -14.17
CA PHE A 31 -7.97 26.06 -14.11
C PHE A 31 -8.48 25.01 -15.11
N ALA A 32 -9.81 24.85 -15.23
CA ALA A 32 -10.42 23.96 -16.20
C ALA A 32 -10.11 24.36 -17.65
N LYS A 33 -10.03 25.67 -17.93
CA LYS A 33 -9.57 26.19 -19.24
C LYS A 33 -8.11 25.85 -19.46
N LEU A 34 -7.22 26.14 -18.51
CA LEU A 34 -5.80 25.82 -18.59
C LEU A 34 -5.56 24.30 -18.76
N ALA A 35 -6.38 23.46 -18.13
CA ALA A 35 -6.28 22.00 -18.23
C ALA A 35 -6.77 21.45 -19.59
N LYS A 36 -7.60 22.20 -20.33
CA LYS A 36 -8.11 21.80 -21.65
C LYS A 36 -7.23 22.28 -22.81
N ASP A 37 -6.54 23.38 -22.62
CA ASP A 37 -5.71 23.97 -23.68
C ASP A 37 -4.41 23.18 -23.82
N ASN A 38 -4.08 22.74 -25.03
CA ASN A 38 -2.75 22.26 -25.33
C ASN A 38 -1.79 23.46 -25.21
N LEU A 39 -1.07 23.51 -24.10
CA LEU A 39 -0.10 24.57 -23.86
C LEU A 39 1.13 24.35 -24.76
N GLU A 40 1.07 24.85 -25.99
CA GLU A 40 2.25 24.97 -26.84
C GLU A 40 3.11 26.12 -26.31
N THR A 41 4.00 25.83 -25.39
CA THR A 41 4.94 26.78 -24.85
C THR A 41 6.36 26.25 -24.94
N GLY A 42 7.30 27.12 -25.31
CA GLY A 42 8.73 26.83 -25.24
C GLY A 42 9.29 26.81 -23.80
N ASN A 43 8.45 27.07 -22.79
CA ASN A 43 8.85 27.09 -21.39
C ASN A 43 8.56 25.73 -20.72
N ASP A 44 9.63 24.97 -20.44
CA ASP A 44 9.55 23.65 -19.83
C ASP A 44 8.89 23.64 -18.44
N SER A 45 9.09 24.68 -17.65
CA SER A 45 8.49 24.81 -16.33
C SER A 45 6.99 25.02 -16.40
N LEU A 46 6.51 25.83 -17.34
CA LEU A 46 5.07 26.02 -17.57
C LEU A 46 4.43 24.76 -18.10
N ARG A 47 5.07 24.05 -19.02
CA ARG A 47 4.60 22.75 -19.52
C ARG A 47 4.51 21.71 -18.41
N PHE A 48 5.51 21.65 -17.53
CA PHE A 48 5.50 20.76 -16.36
C PHE A 48 4.34 21.08 -15.42
N LEU A 49 4.14 22.34 -15.06
CA LEU A 49 3.03 22.77 -14.18
C LEU A 49 1.66 22.48 -14.82
N HIS A 50 1.52 22.72 -16.10
CA HIS A 50 0.30 22.40 -16.85
C HIS A 50 0.00 20.90 -16.80
N ASN A 51 0.99 20.04 -17.09
CA ASN A 51 0.83 18.59 -17.06
C ASN A 51 0.44 18.07 -15.66
N ILE A 52 1.01 18.65 -14.61
CA ILE A 52 0.61 18.33 -13.23
C ILE A 52 -0.85 18.71 -13.00
N ALA A 53 -1.25 19.92 -13.43
CA ALA A 53 -2.61 20.40 -13.25
C ALA A 53 -3.65 19.52 -13.97
N VAL A 54 -3.40 19.19 -15.22
CA VAL A 54 -4.25 18.29 -16.03
C VAL A 54 -4.35 16.89 -15.41
N THR A 55 -3.20 16.35 -15.00
CA THR A 55 -3.16 15.02 -14.40
C THR A 55 -3.89 14.98 -13.07
N ALA A 56 -3.74 16.02 -12.25
CA ALA A 56 -4.44 16.12 -10.96
C ALA A 56 -5.96 16.21 -11.14
N ASP A 57 -6.43 17.02 -12.09
CA ASP A 57 -7.86 17.18 -12.37
C ASP A 57 -8.49 15.86 -12.84
N ARG A 58 -7.91 15.25 -13.87
CA ARG A 58 -8.36 13.96 -14.42
C ARG A 58 -8.32 12.84 -13.36
N SER A 59 -7.24 12.77 -12.60
CA SER A 59 -7.11 11.75 -11.54
C SER A 59 -8.14 11.96 -10.45
N SER A 60 -8.41 13.20 -10.07
CA SER A 60 -9.41 13.58 -9.08
C SER A 60 -10.81 13.17 -9.51
N GLU A 61 -11.23 13.50 -10.72
CA GLU A 61 -12.52 13.10 -11.28
C GLU A 61 -12.65 11.58 -11.36
N PHE A 62 -11.64 10.90 -11.92
CA PHE A 62 -11.63 9.45 -12.04
C PHE A 62 -11.78 8.75 -10.69
N VAL A 63 -11.00 9.16 -9.68
CA VAL A 63 -11.04 8.56 -8.33
C VAL A 63 -12.41 8.76 -7.69
N ARG A 64 -12.97 9.98 -7.75
CA ARG A 64 -14.31 10.26 -7.19
C ARG A 64 -15.40 9.42 -7.85
N THR A 65 -15.42 9.42 -9.17
CA THR A 65 -16.43 8.68 -9.95
C THR A 65 -16.33 7.19 -9.68
N ALA A 66 -15.14 6.61 -9.78
CA ALA A 66 -14.93 5.18 -9.52
C ALA A 66 -15.39 4.77 -8.10
N CYS A 67 -15.04 5.57 -7.08
CA CYS A 67 -15.44 5.28 -5.71
C CYS A 67 -16.93 5.53 -5.47
N ALA A 68 -17.53 6.56 -6.10
CA ALA A 68 -18.95 6.87 -5.96
C ALA A 68 -19.86 5.85 -6.65
N GLU A 69 -19.43 5.28 -7.75
CA GLU A 69 -20.21 4.30 -8.53
C GLU A 69 -20.04 2.88 -8.03
N TYR A 70 -18.96 2.59 -7.33
CA TYR A 70 -18.66 1.22 -6.86
C TYR A 70 -19.70 0.72 -5.86
N ARG A 71 -20.24 -0.47 -6.13
CA ARG A 71 -21.20 -1.15 -5.24
C ARG A 71 -20.76 -2.58 -4.98
N THR A 72 -20.73 -2.94 -3.70
CA THR A 72 -20.44 -4.30 -3.24
C THR A 72 -21.25 -4.63 -1.99
N LYS A 73 -21.57 -5.91 -1.83
CA LYS A 73 -22.12 -6.46 -0.59
C LYS A 73 -21.06 -7.16 0.25
N MET A 74 -19.79 -7.14 -0.20
CA MET A 74 -18.70 -7.73 0.57
C MET A 74 -18.45 -6.89 1.82
N ASP A 75 -18.31 -7.58 2.94
CA ASP A 75 -17.89 -7.00 4.20
C ASP A 75 -16.36 -6.90 4.23
N TYR A 76 -15.86 -5.74 4.55
CA TYR A 76 -14.45 -5.44 4.72
C TYR A 76 -14.09 -5.20 6.19
N GLY A 77 -14.96 -5.60 7.12
CA GLY A 77 -14.82 -5.26 8.51
C GLY A 77 -15.01 -3.75 8.78
N TYR A 78 -14.61 -3.32 9.94
CA TYR A 78 -14.73 -1.93 10.35
C TYR A 78 -13.38 -1.18 10.36
N GLY A 79 -13.43 0.13 10.16
CA GLY A 79 -12.26 1.01 10.22
C GLY A 79 -11.74 1.45 8.85
N GLU A 80 -10.67 2.23 8.90
CA GLU A 80 -10.13 2.89 7.71
C GLU A 80 -9.54 1.90 6.70
N VAL A 81 -8.81 0.88 7.17
CA VAL A 81 -8.16 -0.09 6.28
C VAL A 81 -9.16 -0.83 5.39
N GLY A 82 -10.32 -1.22 5.93
CA GLY A 82 -11.39 -1.85 5.14
C GLY A 82 -11.99 -0.88 4.12
N THR A 83 -12.21 0.36 4.53
CA THR A 83 -12.69 1.43 3.64
C THR A 83 -11.70 1.69 2.51
N ASP A 84 -10.42 1.75 2.80
CA ASP A 84 -9.39 2.02 1.81
C ASP A 84 -9.20 0.86 0.84
N LEU A 85 -9.20 -0.39 1.31
CA LEU A 85 -9.18 -1.56 0.44
C LEU A 85 -10.42 -1.63 -0.46
N LYS A 86 -11.59 -1.23 0.02
CA LYS A 86 -12.80 -1.10 -0.81
C LYS A 86 -12.63 -0.04 -1.91
N ARG A 87 -11.99 1.09 -1.61
CA ARG A 87 -11.64 2.12 -2.59
C ARG A 87 -10.67 1.59 -3.64
N VAL A 88 -9.66 0.82 -3.21
CA VAL A 88 -8.74 0.15 -4.14
C VAL A 88 -9.49 -0.80 -5.08
N THR A 89 -10.43 -1.59 -4.56
CA THR A 89 -11.26 -2.47 -5.41
C THR A 89 -12.08 -1.68 -6.43
N ALA A 90 -12.63 -0.54 -6.03
CA ALA A 90 -13.36 0.37 -6.93
C ALA A 90 -12.46 0.85 -8.09
N LEU A 91 -11.24 1.28 -7.78
CA LEU A 91 -10.26 1.73 -8.78
C LEU A 91 -9.83 0.59 -9.71
N ILE A 92 -9.62 -0.61 -9.18
CA ILE A 92 -9.29 -1.80 -9.97
C ILE A 92 -10.46 -2.16 -10.91
N GLN A 93 -11.70 -2.15 -10.43
CA GLN A 93 -12.89 -2.41 -11.26
C GLN A 93 -13.02 -1.35 -12.36
N ALA A 94 -12.75 -0.09 -12.06
CA ALA A 94 -12.77 1.00 -13.02
C ALA A 94 -11.55 0.98 -13.98
N LYS A 95 -10.69 -0.04 -13.91
CA LYS A 95 -9.49 -0.22 -14.75
C LYS A 95 -8.50 0.93 -14.62
N ALA A 96 -8.28 1.44 -13.40
CA ALA A 96 -7.21 2.40 -13.14
C ALA A 96 -5.86 1.86 -13.68
N PRO A 97 -5.06 2.69 -14.36
CA PRO A 97 -3.75 2.27 -14.88
C PRO A 97 -2.68 2.14 -13.78
N THR A 98 -3.10 2.17 -12.52
CA THR A 98 -2.25 2.10 -11.34
C THR A 98 -1.80 0.66 -11.09
N ARG A 99 -0.49 0.44 -10.98
CA ARG A 99 0.11 -0.86 -10.69
C ARG A 99 0.43 -1.05 -9.21
N ILE A 100 0.62 0.02 -8.44
CA ILE A 100 0.99 -0.03 -7.03
C ILE A 100 0.03 0.85 -6.24
N PHE A 101 -0.66 0.27 -5.28
CA PHE A 101 -1.45 0.97 -4.27
C PHE A 101 -0.70 0.87 -2.94
N TYR A 102 -0.54 2.00 -2.26
CA TYR A 102 0.09 2.06 -0.94
C TYR A 102 -0.92 2.56 0.07
N LEU A 103 -1.18 1.76 1.07
CA LEU A 103 -2.08 2.09 2.19
C LEU A 103 -1.27 2.14 3.47
N ASN A 104 -1.68 2.99 4.39
CA ASN A 104 -1.13 3.06 5.74
C ASN A 104 -2.20 2.62 6.74
N PHE A 105 -1.85 1.65 7.56
CA PHE A 105 -2.69 1.19 8.66
C PHE A 105 -1.90 1.32 9.96
N GLY A 106 -2.21 2.34 10.75
CA GLY A 106 -1.46 2.72 11.94
C GLY A 106 -1.90 2.02 13.22
N SER A 107 -1.35 2.52 14.33
CA SER A 107 -1.61 2.14 15.71
C SER A 107 -0.92 0.86 16.20
N PHE A 108 0.01 0.28 15.46
CA PHE A 108 0.82 -0.85 15.95
C PHE A 108 1.96 -0.41 16.89
N ASP A 109 2.19 0.88 17.04
CA ASP A 109 3.17 1.43 17.98
C ASP A 109 2.64 1.42 19.42
N THR A 110 2.43 0.22 19.96
CA THR A 110 1.85 -0.03 21.28
C THR A 110 2.93 -0.38 22.29
N HIS A 111 3.00 0.40 23.36
CA HIS A 111 3.96 0.17 24.47
C HIS A 111 3.29 -0.18 25.79
N VAL A 112 1.96 -0.12 25.84
CA VAL A 112 1.16 -0.35 27.03
C VAL A 112 0.00 -1.28 26.70
N SER A 113 -0.27 -2.30 27.52
CA SER A 113 -1.40 -3.24 27.35
C SER A 113 -1.53 -3.74 25.91
N GLN A 114 -0.41 -4.17 25.32
CA GLN A 114 -0.25 -4.42 23.88
C GLN A 114 -1.16 -5.55 23.39
N SER A 115 -1.31 -6.64 24.13
CA SER A 115 -2.00 -7.85 23.67
C SER A 115 -3.42 -7.57 23.16
N GLY A 116 -4.24 -6.87 23.94
CA GLY A 116 -5.61 -6.53 23.55
C GLY A 116 -5.67 -5.57 22.35
N GLN A 117 -4.74 -4.62 22.29
CA GLN A 117 -4.67 -3.68 21.18
C GLN A 117 -4.27 -4.38 19.87
N HIS A 118 -3.23 -5.25 19.91
CA HIS A 118 -2.79 -6.00 18.74
C HIS A 118 -3.87 -6.97 18.24
N ASN A 119 -4.58 -7.66 19.11
CA ASN A 119 -5.69 -8.53 18.72
C ASN A 119 -6.72 -7.73 17.89
N GLY A 120 -7.17 -6.59 18.38
CA GLY A 120 -8.13 -5.77 17.65
C GLY A 120 -7.57 -5.14 16.36
N LEU A 121 -6.26 -4.91 16.27
CA LEU A 121 -5.61 -4.45 15.04
C LEU A 121 -5.53 -5.58 13.99
N PHE A 122 -5.13 -6.78 14.41
CA PHE A 122 -5.05 -7.93 13.53
C PHE A 122 -6.42 -8.42 13.07
N ASP A 123 -7.45 -8.37 13.92
CA ASP A 123 -8.84 -8.66 13.53
C ASP A 123 -9.27 -7.72 12.39
N ARG A 124 -9.07 -6.41 12.57
CA ARG A 124 -9.41 -5.41 11.54
C ARG A 124 -8.64 -5.61 10.24
N LEU A 125 -7.35 -5.90 10.32
CA LEU A 125 -6.53 -6.16 9.13
C LEU A 125 -6.98 -7.44 8.44
N GLY A 126 -7.24 -8.50 9.21
CA GLY A 126 -7.70 -9.80 8.70
C GLY A 126 -9.03 -9.70 7.99
N ASP A 127 -10.03 -9.07 8.60
CA ASP A 127 -11.35 -8.86 8.02
C ASP A 127 -11.26 -8.02 6.73
N ALA A 128 -10.48 -6.94 6.76
CA ALA A 128 -10.31 -6.05 5.63
C ALA A 128 -9.65 -6.76 4.42
N VAL A 129 -8.56 -7.50 4.66
CA VAL A 129 -7.87 -8.27 3.61
C VAL A 129 -8.74 -9.41 3.10
N PHE A 130 -9.45 -10.12 3.98
CA PHE A 130 -10.37 -11.18 3.59
C PHE A 130 -11.51 -10.66 2.71
N GLY A 131 -12.14 -9.56 3.12
CA GLY A 131 -13.18 -8.90 2.33
C GLY A 131 -12.66 -8.44 0.97
N PHE A 132 -11.45 -7.86 0.94
CA PHE A 132 -10.79 -7.42 -0.28
C PHE A 132 -10.55 -8.57 -1.27
N LEU A 133 -9.95 -9.67 -0.83
CA LEU A 133 -9.67 -10.82 -1.69
C LEU A 133 -10.95 -11.47 -2.23
N ARG A 134 -11.99 -11.57 -1.41
CA ARG A 134 -13.30 -12.07 -1.86
C ARG A 134 -13.96 -11.15 -2.89
N ASP A 135 -13.80 -9.84 -2.71
CA ASP A 135 -14.39 -8.87 -3.64
C ASP A 135 -13.61 -8.84 -4.97
N LEU A 136 -12.28 -8.98 -4.94
CA LEU A 136 -11.47 -9.18 -6.14
C LEU A 136 -11.92 -10.43 -6.92
N LYS A 137 -12.18 -11.53 -6.22
CA LYS A 137 -12.72 -12.75 -6.83
C LYS A 137 -14.07 -12.50 -7.49
N ARG A 138 -14.98 -11.80 -6.80
CA ARG A 138 -16.30 -11.46 -7.32
C ARG A 138 -16.23 -10.64 -8.62
N ILE A 139 -15.26 -9.72 -8.74
CA ILE A 139 -15.08 -8.91 -9.96
C ILE A 139 -14.14 -9.55 -10.99
N GLY A 140 -13.69 -10.80 -10.76
CA GLY A 140 -12.81 -11.54 -11.67
C GLY A 140 -11.40 -10.96 -11.80
N ARG A 141 -10.86 -10.36 -10.72
CA ARG A 141 -9.55 -9.72 -10.69
C ARG A 141 -8.63 -10.30 -9.60
N GLU A 142 -8.95 -11.48 -9.07
CA GLU A 142 -8.19 -12.13 -8.02
C GLU A 142 -6.76 -12.48 -8.43
N ASP A 143 -6.56 -12.81 -9.69
CA ASP A 143 -5.26 -13.20 -10.25
C ASP A 143 -4.35 -12.01 -10.63
N ASP A 144 -4.88 -10.80 -10.55
CA ASP A 144 -4.17 -9.59 -10.94
C ASP A 144 -3.57 -8.84 -9.73
N VAL A 145 -3.86 -9.29 -8.51
CA VAL A 145 -3.51 -8.53 -7.30
C VAL A 145 -2.78 -9.40 -6.28
N ALA A 146 -1.67 -8.90 -5.80
CA ALA A 146 -0.98 -9.41 -4.61
C ALA A 146 -0.89 -8.30 -3.57
N VAL A 147 -1.09 -8.64 -2.31
CA VAL A 147 -0.98 -7.73 -1.16
C VAL A 147 0.28 -8.06 -0.38
N LEU A 148 1.12 -7.08 -0.13
CA LEU A 148 2.24 -7.15 0.78
C LEU A 148 1.95 -6.28 2.01
N ALA A 149 1.84 -6.90 3.18
CA ALA A 149 1.74 -6.19 4.45
C ALA A 149 3.09 -6.26 5.19
N PHE A 150 3.60 -5.11 5.60
CA PHE A 150 4.88 -4.97 6.27
C PHE A 150 4.83 -3.82 7.29
N THR A 151 5.82 -3.78 8.16
CA THR A 151 6.00 -2.73 9.16
C THR A 151 7.46 -2.29 9.19
N GLU A 152 7.71 -1.07 9.70
CA GLU A 152 9.04 -0.47 9.81
C GLU A 152 9.80 -0.92 11.05
N PHE A 153 9.16 -1.54 12.03
CA PHE A 153 9.80 -2.05 13.24
C PHE A 153 9.21 -3.41 13.66
N GLY A 154 10.00 -4.18 14.38
CA GLY A 154 9.56 -5.37 15.08
C GLY A 154 9.35 -5.13 16.58
N ARG A 155 9.29 -6.18 17.35
CA ARG A 155 9.11 -6.13 18.81
C ARG A 155 10.18 -6.94 19.52
N ARG A 156 10.63 -6.45 20.68
CA ARG A 156 11.49 -7.20 21.59
C ARG A 156 10.74 -8.39 22.16
N VAL A 157 11.49 -9.43 22.51
CA VAL A 157 10.93 -10.63 23.14
C VAL A 157 10.44 -10.37 24.56
N LYS A 158 11.16 -9.50 25.28
CA LYS A 158 10.88 -9.19 26.68
C LYS A 158 9.74 -8.18 26.80
N GLU A 159 8.75 -8.52 27.61
CA GLU A 159 7.71 -7.59 28.03
C GLU A 159 8.28 -6.46 28.89
N ASN A 160 7.81 -5.24 28.69
CA ASN A 160 8.14 -4.08 29.49
C ASN A 160 7.22 -3.97 30.73
N ALA A 161 7.51 -3.00 31.62
CA ALA A 161 6.76 -2.80 32.86
C ALA A 161 5.28 -2.36 32.66
N SER A 162 4.89 -2.01 31.44
CA SER A 162 3.56 -1.52 31.07
C SER A 162 2.72 -2.56 30.31
N PHE A 163 3.08 -3.84 30.35
CA PHE A 163 2.41 -4.93 29.63
C PHE A 163 2.42 -4.72 28.12
N GLY A 164 3.50 -4.20 27.60
CA GLY A 164 3.80 -4.05 26.18
C GLY A 164 5.21 -4.53 25.87
N THR A 165 5.71 -4.20 24.70
CA THR A 165 7.10 -4.47 24.31
C THR A 165 7.69 -3.24 23.64
N ASP A 166 9.00 -3.07 23.80
CA ASP A 166 9.72 -2.04 23.07
C ASP A 166 9.94 -2.47 21.61
N HIS A 167 10.33 -1.53 20.76
CA HIS A 167 10.66 -1.83 19.37
C HIS A 167 11.85 -2.78 19.28
N GLY A 168 11.80 -3.64 18.28
CA GLY A 168 12.85 -4.56 17.89
C GLY A 168 13.15 -4.48 16.40
N VAL A 169 14.20 -5.16 15.97
CA VAL A 169 14.73 -5.06 14.60
C VAL A 169 14.15 -6.08 13.62
N ALA A 170 13.42 -7.07 14.08
CA ALA A 170 12.86 -8.13 13.24
C ALA A 170 11.35 -8.23 13.39
N SER A 171 10.64 -8.34 12.27
CA SER A 171 9.18 -8.44 12.21
C SER A 171 8.74 -9.43 11.13
N PRO A 172 7.52 -9.99 11.23
CA PRO A 172 6.93 -10.75 10.13
C PRO A 172 6.50 -9.81 8.99
N MET A 173 6.48 -10.35 7.78
CA MET A 173 5.84 -9.77 6.62
C MET A 173 4.81 -10.76 6.08
N PHE A 174 3.71 -10.28 5.52
CA PHE A 174 2.65 -11.14 4.99
C PHE A 174 2.42 -10.86 3.52
N VAL A 175 2.27 -11.93 2.74
CA VAL A 175 1.90 -11.83 1.32
C VAL A 175 0.58 -12.57 1.12
N PHE A 176 -0.39 -11.90 0.48
CA PHE A 176 -1.71 -12.48 0.20
C PHE A 176 -2.04 -12.35 -1.28
N GLY A 177 -2.76 -13.31 -1.82
CA GLY A 177 -3.22 -13.31 -3.20
C GLY A 177 -3.53 -14.72 -3.69
N SER A 178 -4.28 -14.86 -4.78
CA SER A 178 -4.65 -16.15 -5.37
C SER A 178 -3.46 -16.94 -5.91
N LYS A 179 -2.41 -16.23 -6.37
CA LYS A 179 -1.17 -16.82 -6.90
C LYS A 179 -0.10 -17.04 -5.83
N VAL A 180 -0.40 -16.76 -4.57
CA VAL A 180 0.55 -16.95 -3.48
C VAL A 180 0.53 -18.42 -3.05
N LYS A 181 1.69 -19.07 -3.06
CA LYS A 181 1.87 -20.38 -2.45
C LYS A 181 1.85 -20.21 -0.95
N GLY A 182 0.80 -20.67 -0.29
CA GLY A 182 0.66 -20.57 1.17
C GLY A 182 1.78 -21.29 1.90
N GLY A 183 2.22 -20.74 3.04
CA GLY A 183 3.25 -21.34 3.88
C GLY A 183 4.11 -20.32 4.59
N PHE A 184 5.12 -20.82 5.30
CA PHE A 184 6.14 -20.02 5.96
C PHE A 184 7.40 -20.00 5.11
N TYR A 185 7.95 -18.80 4.88
CA TYR A 185 9.17 -18.56 4.11
C TYR A 185 10.25 -17.99 5.04
N GLY A 186 11.48 -18.49 4.86
CA GLY A 186 12.59 -18.15 5.74
C GLY A 186 12.70 -19.08 6.95
N LYS A 187 13.48 -18.68 7.94
CA LYS A 187 13.68 -19.43 9.18
C LYS A 187 12.95 -18.73 10.32
N HIS A 188 12.32 -19.51 11.19
CA HIS A 188 11.76 -18.96 12.41
C HIS A 188 12.89 -18.41 13.30
N PRO A 189 12.79 -17.16 13.79
CA PRO A 189 13.80 -16.61 14.68
C PRO A 189 13.79 -17.33 16.03
N SER A 190 14.96 -17.44 16.65
CA SER A 190 15.08 -17.98 18.01
C SER A 190 14.56 -16.97 19.03
N LEU A 191 13.76 -17.43 19.99
CA LEU A 191 13.32 -16.61 21.12
C LEU A 191 14.34 -16.57 22.27
N THR A 192 15.43 -17.34 22.17
CA THR A 192 16.46 -17.45 23.20
C THR A 192 17.85 -17.02 22.71
N ASP A 193 18.15 -17.17 21.43
CA ASP A 193 19.37 -16.67 20.80
C ASP A 193 19.12 -15.25 20.25
N LEU A 194 19.30 -14.26 21.12
CA LEU A 194 18.96 -12.87 20.87
C LEU A 194 20.23 -12.01 20.65
N ASP A 195 20.09 -10.87 20.00
CA ASP A 195 21.10 -9.84 19.90
C ASP A 195 20.70 -8.64 20.77
N VAL A 196 21.37 -8.47 21.93
CA VAL A 196 21.07 -7.43 22.92
C VAL A 196 19.57 -7.35 23.29
N GLY A 197 18.89 -8.51 23.32
CA GLY A 197 17.47 -8.65 23.64
C GLY A 197 16.53 -8.52 22.43
N ASP A 198 17.04 -8.30 21.23
CA ASP A 198 16.29 -8.29 19.99
C ASP A 198 16.31 -9.66 19.30
N LEU A 199 15.25 -9.95 18.56
CA LEU A 199 15.22 -11.08 17.63
C LEU A 199 16.27 -10.86 16.52
N LYS A 200 17.06 -11.89 16.23
CA LYS A 200 17.94 -11.88 15.07
C LYS A 200 17.13 -12.02 13.80
N MET A 201 17.34 -11.14 12.85
CA MET A 201 16.73 -11.22 11.52
C MET A 201 17.21 -12.49 10.80
N THR A 202 16.29 -13.28 10.30
CA THR A 202 16.57 -14.57 9.62
C THR A 202 16.40 -14.51 8.11
N THR A 203 15.67 -13.52 7.62
CA THR A 203 15.44 -13.26 6.21
C THR A 203 15.57 -11.77 5.95
N ASP A 204 16.37 -11.39 4.96
CA ASP A 204 16.49 -9.99 4.55
C ASP A 204 15.17 -9.52 3.90
N PHE A 205 14.57 -8.45 4.41
CA PHE A 205 13.33 -7.89 3.87
C PHE A 205 13.45 -7.50 2.38
N ARG A 206 14.68 -7.19 1.91
CA ARG A 206 14.93 -6.90 0.49
C ARG A 206 14.73 -8.13 -0.38
N SER A 207 14.89 -9.34 0.15
CA SER A 207 14.53 -10.58 -0.56
C SER A 207 13.01 -10.70 -0.77
N VAL A 208 12.20 -10.21 0.17
CA VAL A 208 10.75 -10.13 -0.02
C VAL A 208 10.42 -9.12 -1.12
N TYR A 209 11.05 -7.95 -1.10
CA TYR A 209 10.86 -6.96 -2.19
C TYR A 209 11.37 -7.46 -3.54
N ALA A 210 12.50 -8.17 -3.59
CA ALA A 210 12.99 -8.81 -4.81
C ALA A 210 11.99 -9.83 -5.35
N THR A 211 11.35 -10.61 -4.46
CA THR A 211 10.28 -11.54 -4.82
C THR A 211 9.09 -10.81 -5.44
N MET A 212 8.60 -9.75 -4.81
CA MET A 212 7.49 -8.95 -5.35
C MET A 212 7.84 -8.33 -6.71
N LEU A 213 9.05 -7.80 -6.86
CA LEU A 213 9.46 -7.15 -8.11
C LEU A 213 9.67 -8.16 -9.24
N LYS A 214 10.40 -9.26 -9.00
CA LYS A 214 10.74 -10.23 -10.03
C LYS A 214 9.58 -11.20 -10.31
N GLU A 215 9.13 -11.92 -9.29
CA GLU A 215 8.17 -13.00 -9.47
C GLU A 215 6.74 -12.49 -9.75
N TRP A 216 6.35 -11.34 -9.15
CA TRP A 216 5.01 -10.80 -9.35
C TRP A 216 4.93 -9.72 -10.43
N MET A 217 5.84 -8.75 -10.41
CA MET A 217 5.78 -7.61 -11.32
C MET A 217 6.55 -7.82 -12.63
N GLY A 218 7.37 -8.87 -12.74
CA GLY A 218 8.20 -9.16 -13.91
C GLY A 218 9.33 -8.14 -14.12
N PHE A 219 9.80 -7.52 -13.03
CA PHE A 219 10.86 -6.51 -13.08
C PHE A 219 12.20 -7.12 -12.66
N GLU A 220 13.07 -7.40 -13.62
CA GLU A 220 14.32 -8.14 -13.40
C GLU A 220 15.44 -7.31 -12.78
N ASP A 221 15.61 -6.05 -13.17
CA ASP A 221 16.68 -5.18 -12.64
C ASP A 221 16.34 -4.61 -11.26
N THR A 222 16.35 -5.47 -10.26
CA THR A 222 16.09 -5.04 -8.87
C THR A 222 17.29 -4.39 -8.19
N ARG A 223 18.50 -4.55 -8.74
CA ARG A 223 19.75 -4.06 -8.13
C ARG A 223 19.77 -2.55 -7.93
N THR A 224 19.27 -1.81 -8.90
CA THR A 224 19.19 -0.35 -8.85
C THR A 224 18.26 0.13 -7.73
N ILE A 225 17.16 -0.59 -7.51
CA ILE A 225 16.13 -0.25 -6.49
C ILE A 225 16.61 -0.69 -5.11
N LEU A 226 17.05 -1.95 -4.98
CA LEU A 226 17.35 -2.59 -3.68
C LEU A 226 18.81 -2.40 -3.23
N LYS A 227 19.64 -1.71 -4.04
CA LYS A 227 21.05 -1.45 -3.77
C LYS A 227 21.90 -2.72 -3.57
N GLY A 228 21.55 -3.79 -4.26
CA GLY A 228 22.22 -5.07 -4.21
C GLY A 228 21.42 -6.19 -4.85
N ASP A 229 22.05 -7.36 -4.97
CA ASP A 229 21.41 -8.57 -5.45
C ASP A 229 20.82 -9.33 -4.26
N HIS A 230 19.52 -9.56 -4.29
CA HIS A 230 18.80 -10.28 -3.24
C HIS A 230 18.05 -11.47 -3.87
N PRO A 231 18.20 -12.68 -3.29
CA PRO A 231 17.49 -13.86 -3.78
C PRO A 231 15.98 -13.69 -3.59
N THR A 232 15.20 -14.26 -4.49
CA THR A 232 13.76 -14.37 -4.33
C THR A 232 13.42 -15.59 -3.47
N LEU A 233 12.19 -15.62 -2.94
CA LEU A 233 11.74 -16.63 -1.99
C LEU A 233 10.83 -17.70 -2.62
N GLY A 234 10.48 -17.58 -3.90
CA GLY A 234 9.63 -18.53 -4.61
C GLY A 234 8.18 -18.53 -4.11
N VAL A 235 7.68 -17.36 -3.70
CA VAL A 235 6.36 -17.20 -3.08
C VAL A 235 5.22 -17.33 -4.09
N PHE A 236 5.45 -17.02 -5.36
CA PHE A 236 4.40 -17.05 -6.38
C PHE A 236 4.43 -18.33 -7.23
N SER A 237 3.26 -18.72 -7.75
CA SER A 237 3.05 -19.86 -8.66
C SER A 237 2.93 -19.39 -10.10
#